data_7513300c6ce6068565b5686296d707d7
#
_entry.id   7513300c6ce6068565b5686296d707d7
#
_cell.length_a   1.000
_cell.length_b   1.000
_cell.length_c   1.000
_cell.angle_alpha   90.00
_cell.angle_beta   90.00
_cell.angle_gamma   90.00
#
_symmetry.space_group_name_H-M   'P 1'
#
loop_
_entity.id
_entity.type
_entity.pdbx_description
1 polymer ?
#
loop_
_entity_poly.entity_id
_entity_poly.type
_entity_poly.pdbx_seq_one_letter_code
_entity_poly.pdbx_strand_id
1 'polypeptide(L)'
;MVEMKKDTIIFLAILALMISGCSPYSGKTPADTVVSQLGDKISVTDGCLVYALPMTVFELDIIAEKHTEVPGPYARYASELTGLDNIITRHTEKWSLAGVRLSAVEELDPSQFYIIQGTAMMQTNMLALRKSGLVLDINPDLYSNATHSNLQGDSDYAGMLFPDRGAYEYVVTKTDTAYRLVKVDTAFIRVPYLVQKKKGMSLVEEAREAAGRLLELREGRHMILTGETNVFPQDGAALEEINRLEREYMALFAGKSFTETRHFRIWITPDQQMAGKKTTIFTFSETSGVNTSPDGPGEPVLMEIGPSGKTRDLNMVMRPASMQKHANPADRVYYRVPDVAEINISLAGENLCTARRLIYQYGSLVALPANFIIGK
;
A
#
# COMPACT_ATOMS: atom_id res chain seq x y z
N MET A 1 -80.72 -54.58 41.94
CA MET A 1 -80.05 -54.94 40.70
C MET A 1 -80.67 -54.06 39.59
N VAL A 2 -80.05 -52.94 39.30
CA VAL A 2 -80.63 -51.92 38.42
C VAL A 2 -80.16 -52.25 37.02
N GLU A 3 -81.09 -52.63 36.15
CA GLU A 3 -80.85 -52.78 34.71
C GLU A 3 -80.60 -51.36 34.09
N MET A 4 -79.33 -51.11 33.80
CA MET A 4 -78.97 -49.95 33.00
C MET A 4 -79.39 -50.21 31.56
N LYS A 5 -80.33 -49.42 31.05
CA LYS A 5 -80.82 -49.50 29.65
C LYS A 5 -79.68 -49.38 28.64
N LYS A 6 -79.65 -50.26 27.66
CA LYS A 6 -78.68 -50.24 26.54
C LYS A 6 -78.45 -48.89 25.92
N ASP A 7 -79.47 -48.05 25.90
CA ASP A 7 -79.46 -46.71 25.33
C ASP A 7 -78.54 -45.74 26.10
N THR A 8 -78.41 -45.93 27.43
CA THR A 8 -77.55 -45.08 28.29
C THR A 8 -76.10 -45.44 28.08
N ILE A 9 -75.76 -46.72 27.77
CA ILE A 9 -74.40 -47.14 27.47
C ILE A 9 -73.96 -46.65 26.11
N ILE A 10 -74.84 -46.68 25.11
CA ILE A 10 -74.59 -46.15 23.76
C ILE A 10 -74.40 -44.67 23.79
N PHE A 11 -75.17 -43.90 24.57
CA PHE A 11 -75.02 -42.46 24.72
C PHE A 11 -73.70 -42.09 25.41
N LEU A 12 -73.28 -42.86 26.42
CA LEU A 12 -72.01 -42.69 27.10
C LEU A 12 -70.80 -43.01 26.20
N ALA A 13 -70.95 -44.03 25.30
CA ALA A 13 -69.93 -44.39 24.36
C ALA A 13 -69.78 -43.37 23.23
N ILE A 14 -70.87 -42.74 22.75
CA ILE A 14 -70.87 -41.67 21.76
C ILE A 14 -70.30 -40.40 22.37
N LEU A 15 -70.61 -40.09 23.65
CA LEU A 15 -70.03 -38.94 24.39
C LEU A 15 -68.52 -39.09 24.64
N ALA A 16 -68.02 -40.32 24.88
CA ALA A 16 -66.63 -40.63 25.02
C ALA A 16 -65.86 -40.53 23.70
N LEU A 17 -66.48 -40.85 22.57
CA LEU A 17 -65.90 -40.67 21.24
C LEU A 17 -65.81 -39.18 20.78
N MET A 18 -66.70 -38.31 21.31
CA MET A 18 -66.62 -36.88 21.02
C MET A 18 -65.55 -36.13 21.78
N ILE A 19 -65.03 -36.71 22.87
CA ILE A 19 -63.98 -36.07 23.71
C ILE A 19 -62.57 -36.46 23.22
N SER A 20 -62.40 -37.48 22.38
CA SER A 20 -61.09 -37.90 21.84
C SER A 20 -60.64 -37.13 20.57
N GLY A 21 -61.34 -36.04 20.18
CA GLY A 21 -61.10 -35.32 18.94
C GLY A 21 -60.33 -34.01 19.02
N CYS A 22 -59.70 -33.63 20.12
CA CYS A 22 -58.83 -32.50 20.16
C CYS A 22 -57.45 -32.88 20.76
N SER A 23 -56.71 -33.65 20.03
CA SER A 23 -55.27 -33.59 20.12
C SER A 23 -54.85 -32.21 19.59
N PRO A 24 -54.30 -31.30 20.37
CA PRO A 24 -53.66 -30.13 19.80
C PRO A 24 -52.53 -30.66 18.91
N TYR A 25 -52.73 -30.66 17.64
CA TYR A 25 -51.70 -30.86 16.64
C TYR A 25 -50.71 -29.70 16.86
N SER A 26 -49.76 -29.94 17.76
CA SER A 26 -48.56 -29.14 17.88
C SER A 26 -47.71 -29.42 16.66
N GLY A 27 -48.31 -29.14 15.48
CA GLY A 27 -47.57 -29.00 14.28
C GLY A 27 -46.64 -27.82 14.46
N LYS A 28 -45.36 -28.09 14.70
CA LYS A 28 -44.34 -27.12 14.39
C LYS A 28 -44.62 -26.71 12.96
N THR A 29 -45.22 -25.52 12.76
CA THR A 29 -45.24 -24.90 11.41
C THR A 29 -43.79 -24.96 10.94
N PRO A 30 -43.52 -25.59 9.78
CA PRO A 30 -42.21 -25.57 9.21
C PRO A 30 -41.79 -24.11 9.15
N ALA A 31 -40.60 -23.79 9.62
CA ALA A 31 -40.11 -22.44 9.56
C ALA A 31 -40.19 -21.98 8.11
N ASP A 32 -40.96 -20.89 7.85
CA ASP A 32 -41.09 -20.32 6.50
C ASP A 32 -39.72 -19.87 5.95
N THR A 33 -38.71 -19.82 6.78
CA THR A 33 -37.36 -19.40 6.46
C THR A 33 -36.36 -20.22 7.23
N VAL A 34 -35.38 -20.77 6.54
CA VAL A 34 -34.27 -21.52 7.12
C VAL A 34 -32.96 -20.84 6.77
N VAL A 35 -32.17 -20.52 7.77
CA VAL A 35 -30.82 -19.96 7.62
C VAL A 35 -29.81 -20.98 8.09
N SER A 36 -28.86 -21.34 7.26
CA SER A 36 -27.79 -22.28 7.58
C SER A 36 -26.44 -21.73 7.15
N GLN A 37 -25.39 -22.05 7.90
CA GLN A 37 -24.03 -21.75 7.48
C GLN A 37 -23.66 -22.69 6.31
N LEU A 38 -23.02 -22.14 5.28
CA LEU A 38 -22.54 -22.93 4.16
C LEU A 38 -21.41 -23.84 4.63
N GLY A 39 -21.61 -25.14 4.46
CA GLY A 39 -20.63 -26.18 4.75
C GLY A 39 -20.54 -27.17 3.60
N ASP A 40 -19.59 -28.08 3.63
CA ASP A 40 -19.28 -29.01 2.54
C ASP A 40 -20.43 -29.95 2.07
N LYS A 41 -21.54 -29.97 2.80
CA LYS A 41 -22.68 -30.89 2.56
C LYS A 41 -24.01 -30.22 2.25
N ILE A 42 -24.04 -28.92 2.06
CA ILE A 42 -25.32 -28.20 1.80
C ILE A 42 -25.53 -28.12 0.28
N SER A 43 -26.61 -28.73 -0.19
CA SER A 43 -27.08 -28.53 -1.55
C SER A 43 -27.85 -27.21 -1.65
N VAL A 44 -27.38 -26.31 -2.48
CA VAL A 44 -28.07 -25.05 -2.78
C VAL A 44 -29.24 -25.38 -3.74
N THR A 45 -30.48 -25.09 -3.33
CA THR A 45 -31.67 -25.23 -4.16
C THR A 45 -32.00 -23.92 -4.84
N ASP A 46 -32.76 -23.98 -5.95
CA ASP A 46 -33.22 -22.80 -6.66
C ASP A 46 -34.02 -21.87 -5.72
N GLY A 47 -33.78 -20.56 -5.83
CA GLY A 47 -34.43 -19.55 -5.00
C GLY A 47 -33.78 -19.29 -3.64
N CYS A 48 -32.62 -19.87 -3.34
CA CYS A 48 -31.84 -19.52 -2.17
C CYS A 48 -31.09 -18.20 -2.35
N LEU A 49 -30.96 -17.45 -1.26
CA LEU A 49 -30.08 -16.31 -1.17
C LEU A 49 -28.81 -16.71 -0.42
N VAL A 50 -27.65 -16.51 -1.00
CA VAL A 50 -26.34 -16.73 -0.35
C VAL A 50 -25.76 -15.38 0.01
N TYR A 51 -25.26 -15.24 1.24
CA TYR A 51 -24.59 -14.04 1.70
C TYR A 51 -23.38 -14.39 2.55
N ALA A 52 -22.45 -13.44 2.69
CA ALA A 52 -21.31 -13.57 3.58
C ALA A 52 -21.28 -12.45 4.62
N LEU A 53 -20.67 -12.71 5.75
CA LEU A 53 -20.36 -11.67 6.72
C LEU A 53 -19.15 -10.87 6.27
N PRO A 54 -19.12 -9.57 6.57
CA PRO A 54 -17.95 -8.73 6.29
C PRO A 54 -16.81 -9.06 7.24
N MET A 55 -15.58 -8.94 6.72
CA MET A 55 -14.35 -8.82 7.48
C MET A 55 -13.62 -7.55 7.08
N THR A 56 -12.87 -6.98 8.00
CA THR A 56 -11.99 -5.84 7.73
C THR A 56 -10.63 -6.34 7.29
N VAL A 57 -10.12 -5.78 6.21
CA VAL A 57 -8.74 -5.95 5.76
C VAL A 57 -8.09 -4.58 5.76
N PHE A 58 -6.91 -4.45 6.34
CA PHE A 58 -6.13 -3.23 6.30
C PHE A 58 -5.28 -3.22 5.05
N GLU A 59 -5.34 -2.11 4.34
CA GLU A 59 -4.42 -1.75 3.29
C GLU A 59 -3.43 -0.74 3.86
N LEU A 60 -2.16 -1.12 3.91
CA LEU A 60 -1.08 -0.31 4.40
C LEU A 60 -0.23 0.17 3.23
N ASP A 61 -0.28 1.47 2.95
CA ASP A 61 0.59 2.13 1.98
C ASP A 61 1.81 2.71 2.70
N ILE A 62 2.98 2.24 2.32
CA ILE A 62 4.27 2.64 2.88
C ILE A 62 5.00 3.45 1.83
N ILE A 63 5.42 4.65 2.19
CA ILE A 63 6.20 5.55 1.35
C ILE A 63 7.60 5.61 1.92
N ALA A 64 8.56 5.14 1.14
CA ALA A 64 9.97 5.19 1.49
C ALA A 64 10.76 5.98 0.46
N GLU A 65 11.73 6.75 0.92
CA GLU A 65 12.63 7.53 0.09
C GLU A 65 14.03 6.94 0.14
N LYS A 66 14.59 6.70 -1.04
CA LYS A 66 15.98 6.32 -1.21
C LYS A 66 16.78 7.54 -1.59
N HIS A 67 17.63 8.01 -0.71
CA HIS A 67 18.57 9.08 -0.96
C HIS A 67 19.90 8.48 -1.41
N THR A 68 20.30 8.82 -2.64
CA THR A 68 21.55 8.33 -3.24
C THR A 68 22.47 9.51 -3.50
N GLU A 69 23.69 9.44 -3.01
CA GLU A 69 24.76 10.40 -3.27
C GLU A 69 25.83 9.76 -4.14
N VAL A 70 26.18 10.42 -5.24
CA VAL A 70 27.20 9.96 -6.18
C VAL A 70 28.29 10.99 -6.25
N PRO A 71 29.57 10.64 -5.98
CA PRO A 71 30.67 11.57 -6.09
C PRO A 71 30.91 11.98 -7.55
N GLY A 72 31.28 13.23 -7.73
CA GLY A 72 31.70 13.70 -9.04
C GLY A 72 33.01 13.05 -9.50
N PRO A 73 33.21 12.83 -10.83
CA PRO A 73 34.45 12.24 -11.35
C PRO A 73 35.69 13.06 -10.99
N TYR A 74 35.54 14.36 -10.75
CA TYR A 74 36.62 15.27 -10.39
C TYR A 74 36.58 15.74 -8.93
N ALA A 75 35.82 15.07 -8.06
CA ALA A 75 35.63 15.47 -6.66
C ALA A 75 36.96 15.71 -5.91
N ARG A 76 37.98 14.87 -6.16
CA ARG A 76 39.31 15.02 -5.54
C ARG A 76 40.04 16.34 -5.85
N TYR A 77 39.66 17.02 -6.93
CA TYR A 77 40.26 18.28 -7.38
C TYR A 77 39.34 19.49 -7.12
N ALA A 78 38.20 19.30 -6.48
CA ALA A 78 37.20 20.33 -6.30
C ALA A 78 37.72 21.54 -5.52
N SER A 79 38.34 21.32 -4.36
CA SER A 79 38.88 22.39 -3.53
C SER A 79 39.96 23.19 -4.27
N GLU A 80 40.87 22.51 -4.97
CA GLU A 80 41.99 23.14 -5.68
C GLU A 80 41.51 23.95 -6.92
N LEU A 81 40.62 23.39 -7.73
CA LEU A 81 40.25 23.96 -9.02
C LEU A 81 39.02 24.87 -8.98
N THR A 82 38.11 24.64 -8.02
CA THR A 82 36.82 25.35 -7.95
C THR A 82 36.57 26.04 -6.60
N GLY A 83 37.43 25.78 -5.59
CA GLY A 83 37.25 26.30 -4.24
C GLY A 83 36.08 25.70 -3.46
N LEU A 84 35.54 24.55 -3.91
CA LEU A 84 34.44 23.85 -3.25
C LEU A 84 34.99 22.90 -2.17
N ASP A 85 34.54 23.10 -0.93
CA ASP A 85 34.91 22.25 0.22
C ASP A 85 33.79 21.27 0.59
N ASN A 86 32.53 21.65 0.36
CA ASN A 86 31.38 20.76 0.63
C ASN A 86 31.07 19.94 -0.61
N ILE A 87 31.65 18.75 -0.69
CA ILE A 87 31.56 17.85 -1.83
C ILE A 87 31.19 16.44 -1.40
N ILE A 88 30.52 15.71 -2.26
CA ILE A 88 30.25 14.28 -2.10
C ILE A 88 31.52 13.52 -2.45
N THR A 89 32.09 12.83 -1.45
CA THR A 89 33.37 12.10 -1.61
C THR A 89 33.19 10.59 -1.79
N ARG A 90 32.02 10.06 -1.43
CA ARG A 90 31.74 8.62 -1.48
C ARG A 90 30.34 8.39 -2.02
N HIS A 91 30.16 7.28 -2.69
CA HIS A 91 28.82 6.79 -3.02
C HIS A 91 28.14 6.32 -1.74
N THR A 92 26.97 6.91 -1.45
CA THR A 92 26.16 6.53 -0.30
C THR A 92 24.72 6.32 -0.74
N GLU A 93 24.09 5.33 -0.15
CA GLU A 93 22.66 5.08 -0.31
C GLU A 93 22.04 4.98 1.08
N LYS A 94 21.02 5.77 1.33
CA LYS A 94 20.25 5.75 2.56
C LYS A 94 18.78 5.74 2.28
N TRP A 95 18.08 4.92 3.06
CA TRP A 95 16.64 4.87 3.04
C TRP A 95 16.06 5.60 4.24
N SER A 96 14.96 6.28 4.03
CA SER A 96 14.12 6.88 5.07
C SER A 96 12.68 6.52 4.85
N LEU A 97 11.92 6.43 5.93
CA LEU A 97 10.49 6.21 5.88
C LEU A 97 9.80 7.57 5.83
N ALA A 98 9.26 7.94 4.66
CA ALA A 98 8.59 9.22 4.45
C ALA A 98 7.17 9.23 5.02
N GLY A 99 6.50 8.07 5.06
CA GLY A 99 5.17 7.97 5.64
C GLY A 99 4.58 6.57 5.58
N VAL A 100 3.59 6.36 6.45
CA VAL A 100 2.78 5.15 6.49
C VAL A 100 1.32 5.58 6.56
N ARG A 101 0.49 5.06 5.65
CA ARG A 101 -0.94 5.35 5.60
C ARG A 101 -1.73 4.07 5.74
N LEU A 102 -2.72 4.08 6.65
CA LEU A 102 -3.61 2.96 6.90
C LEU A 102 -5.01 3.27 6.36
N SER A 103 -5.50 2.44 5.44
CA SER A 103 -6.89 2.36 5.04
C SER A 103 -7.48 1.01 5.45
N ALA A 104 -8.80 0.95 5.50
CA ALA A 104 -9.54 -0.27 5.82
C ALA A 104 -10.54 -0.52 4.69
N VAL A 105 -10.55 -1.73 4.19
CA VAL A 105 -11.51 -2.21 3.20
C VAL A 105 -12.34 -3.35 3.77
N GLU A 106 -13.55 -3.48 3.28
CA GLU A 106 -14.46 -4.56 3.65
C GLU A 106 -14.36 -5.67 2.61
N GLU A 107 -14.13 -6.89 3.09
CA GLU A 107 -14.09 -8.09 2.25
C GLU A 107 -15.03 -9.15 2.80
N LEU A 108 -15.33 -10.15 1.98
CA LEU A 108 -16.11 -11.31 2.40
C LEU A 108 -15.28 -12.19 3.33
N ASP A 109 -15.85 -12.54 4.49
CA ASP A 109 -15.23 -13.52 5.39
C ASP A 109 -15.43 -14.95 4.82
N PRO A 110 -14.37 -15.61 4.33
CA PRO A 110 -14.49 -16.92 3.68
C PRO A 110 -14.97 -18.03 4.61
N SER A 111 -14.91 -17.79 5.92
CA SER A 111 -15.36 -18.75 6.95
C SER A 111 -16.83 -18.56 7.34
N GLN A 112 -17.49 -17.48 6.87
CA GLN A 112 -18.81 -17.05 7.36
C GLN A 112 -19.79 -16.80 6.21
N PHE A 113 -20.01 -17.85 5.39
CA PHE A 113 -21.05 -17.85 4.38
C PHE A 113 -22.34 -18.46 4.92
N TYR A 114 -23.46 -17.86 4.58
CA TYR A 114 -24.79 -18.30 5.00
C TYR A 114 -25.72 -18.41 3.81
N ILE A 115 -26.63 -19.40 3.89
CA ILE A 115 -27.70 -19.61 2.90
C ILE A 115 -29.02 -19.31 3.59
N ILE A 116 -29.85 -18.54 2.94
CA ILE A 116 -31.24 -18.27 3.34
C ILE A 116 -32.16 -18.94 2.33
N GLN A 117 -33.00 -19.83 2.83
CA GLN A 117 -34.14 -20.41 2.09
C GLN A 117 -35.40 -19.81 2.68
N GLY A 118 -36.15 -19.00 1.93
CA GLY A 118 -37.31 -18.36 2.51
C GLY A 118 -38.15 -17.52 1.56
N THR A 119 -39.17 -16.87 2.12
CA THR A 119 -40.14 -16.09 1.43
C THR A 119 -39.66 -14.70 0.97
N ALA A 120 -40.39 -14.04 0.09
CA ALA A 120 -40.11 -12.69 -0.45
C ALA A 120 -39.90 -11.61 0.64
N MET A 121 -40.45 -11.79 1.83
CA MET A 121 -40.30 -10.85 2.97
C MET A 121 -38.88 -10.77 3.49
N MET A 122 -38.13 -11.85 3.39
CA MET A 122 -36.69 -11.91 3.75
C MET A 122 -35.79 -11.09 2.82
N GLN A 123 -36.14 -11.01 1.56
CA GLN A 123 -35.36 -10.25 0.59
C GLN A 123 -35.30 -8.77 0.95
N THR A 124 -36.36 -8.21 1.56
CA THR A 124 -36.41 -6.81 1.98
C THR A 124 -35.48 -6.54 3.16
N ASN A 125 -35.41 -7.45 4.14
CA ASN A 125 -34.52 -7.32 5.27
C ASN A 125 -33.05 -7.48 4.87
N MET A 126 -32.76 -8.38 3.93
CA MET A 126 -31.42 -8.55 3.37
C MET A 126 -30.95 -7.32 2.61
N LEU A 127 -31.82 -6.65 1.86
CA LEU A 127 -31.50 -5.38 1.22
C LEU A 127 -31.16 -4.29 2.23
N ALA A 128 -31.84 -4.25 3.38
CA ALA A 128 -31.55 -3.31 4.45
C ALA A 128 -30.19 -3.60 5.12
N LEU A 129 -29.89 -4.87 5.42
CA LEU A 129 -28.59 -5.30 5.96
C LEU A 129 -27.45 -5.02 4.99
N ARG A 130 -27.66 -5.25 3.72
CA ARG A 130 -26.69 -4.93 2.65
C ARG A 130 -26.41 -3.42 2.58
N LYS A 131 -27.46 -2.59 2.57
CA LYS A 131 -27.30 -1.13 2.56
C LYS A 131 -26.57 -0.58 3.79
N SER A 132 -26.69 -1.24 4.92
CA SER A 132 -25.99 -0.86 6.17
C SER A 132 -24.56 -1.44 6.28
N GLY A 133 -24.10 -2.18 5.27
CA GLY A 133 -22.76 -2.81 5.28
C GLY A 133 -22.60 -3.95 6.28
N LEU A 134 -23.70 -4.43 6.86
CA LEU A 134 -23.64 -5.52 7.86
C LEU A 134 -23.61 -6.92 7.23
N VAL A 135 -23.91 -7.00 5.94
CA VAL A 135 -23.87 -8.22 5.12
C VAL A 135 -23.37 -7.86 3.74
N LEU A 136 -22.47 -8.65 3.19
CA LEU A 136 -21.94 -8.48 1.85
C LEU A 136 -22.60 -9.48 0.88
N ASP A 137 -22.90 -9.00 -0.34
CA ASP A 137 -23.35 -9.83 -1.44
C ASP A 137 -22.15 -10.54 -2.08
N ILE A 138 -22.38 -11.73 -2.63
CA ILE A 138 -21.37 -12.49 -3.36
C ILE A 138 -21.14 -11.93 -4.78
N ASN A 139 -21.89 -10.90 -5.18
CA ASN A 139 -21.76 -10.32 -6.50
C ASN A 139 -20.36 -9.66 -6.67
N PRO A 140 -19.54 -10.13 -7.63
CA PRO A 140 -18.21 -9.61 -7.88
C PRO A 140 -18.16 -8.14 -8.29
N ASP A 141 -19.27 -7.56 -8.76
CA ASP A 141 -19.33 -6.14 -9.15
C ASP A 141 -19.09 -5.18 -7.97
N LEU A 142 -19.28 -5.63 -6.73
CA LEU A 142 -18.99 -4.85 -5.53
C LEU A 142 -17.48 -4.68 -5.29
N TYR A 143 -16.65 -5.56 -5.84
CA TYR A 143 -15.19 -5.54 -5.67
C TYR A 143 -14.47 -4.83 -6.81
N SER A 144 -15.14 -4.57 -7.93
CA SER A 144 -14.56 -3.89 -9.10
C SER A 144 -14.22 -2.42 -8.85
N ASN A 145 -14.80 -1.82 -7.80
CA ASN A 145 -14.55 -0.42 -7.41
C ASN A 145 -13.39 -0.23 -6.43
N ALA A 146 -12.65 -1.29 -6.08
CA ALA A 146 -11.37 -1.12 -5.42
C ALA A 146 -10.42 -0.41 -6.37
N THR A 147 -10.39 0.91 -6.27
CA THR A 147 -9.49 1.75 -7.05
C THR A 147 -8.08 1.37 -6.63
N HIS A 148 -7.45 0.51 -7.40
CA HIS A 148 -6.01 0.29 -7.29
C HIS A 148 -5.37 1.60 -7.74
N SER A 149 -5.06 2.47 -6.79
CA SER A 149 -4.17 3.58 -7.08
C SER A 149 -2.83 2.95 -7.49
N ASN A 150 -2.47 3.11 -8.75
CA ASN A 150 -1.13 2.80 -9.19
C ASN A 150 -0.19 3.69 -8.40
N LEU A 151 0.47 3.12 -7.41
CA LEU A 151 1.52 3.78 -6.66
C LEU A 151 2.74 3.83 -7.59
N GLN A 152 2.79 4.86 -8.41
CA GLN A 152 3.90 5.10 -9.30
C GLN A 152 4.98 5.83 -8.48
N GLY A 153 6.12 5.16 -8.27
CA GLY A 153 7.29 5.81 -7.70
C GLY A 153 7.82 6.83 -8.71
N ASP A 154 8.15 8.00 -8.21
CA ASP A 154 8.83 9.04 -9.00
C ASP A 154 10.35 8.82 -8.90
N SER A 155 11.01 8.67 -10.05
CA SER A 155 12.46 8.53 -10.10
C SER A 155 13.02 9.37 -11.23
N ASP A 156 13.84 10.35 -10.89
CA ASP A 156 14.55 11.19 -11.87
C ASP A 156 15.86 10.52 -12.31
N TYR A 157 15.73 9.41 -13.05
CA TYR A 157 16.90 8.73 -13.62
C TYR A 157 17.69 9.59 -14.64
N ALA A 158 17.01 10.53 -15.29
CA ALA A 158 17.67 11.42 -16.26
C ALA A 158 18.71 12.33 -15.60
N GLY A 159 18.46 12.70 -14.33
CA GLY A 159 19.39 13.52 -13.54
C GLY A 159 20.61 12.74 -13.01
N MET A 160 20.61 11.40 -13.04
CA MET A 160 21.70 10.59 -12.47
C MET A 160 22.99 10.62 -13.29
N LEU A 161 22.89 10.83 -14.58
CA LEU A 161 24.05 10.81 -15.46
C LEU A 161 24.83 12.13 -15.36
N PHE A 162 26.16 12.01 -15.30
CA PHE A 162 27.03 13.18 -15.50
C PHE A 162 27.04 13.54 -16.99
N PRO A 163 27.23 14.84 -17.35
CA PRO A 163 27.27 15.25 -18.73
C PRO A 163 28.38 14.51 -19.49
N ASP A 164 28.03 13.92 -20.62
CA ASP A 164 29.00 13.35 -21.57
C ASP A 164 29.61 14.49 -22.40
N ARG A 165 30.89 14.72 -22.21
CA ARG A 165 31.62 15.76 -22.91
C ARG A 165 32.05 15.36 -24.35
N GLY A 166 31.76 14.09 -24.72
CA GLY A 166 32.16 13.54 -26.02
C GLY A 166 33.63 13.14 -26.08
N ALA A 167 33.91 12.11 -26.86
CA ALA A 167 35.24 11.50 -26.94
C ALA A 167 36.35 12.47 -27.46
N TYR A 168 35.97 13.49 -28.18
CA TYR A 168 36.92 14.48 -28.74
C TYR A 168 37.46 15.45 -27.68
N GLU A 169 36.71 15.73 -26.64
CA GLU A 169 37.14 16.63 -25.57
C GLU A 169 38.16 16.02 -24.61
N TYR A 170 38.33 14.70 -24.67
CA TYR A 170 39.30 13.98 -23.81
C TYR A 170 40.63 13.71 -24.54
N VAL A 171 40.86 14.32 -25.73
CA VAL A 171 42.06 14.09 -26.53
C VAL A 171 42.79 15.41 -26.79
N VAL A 172 44.03 15.47 -26.34
CA VAL A 172 44.95 16.60 -26.59
C VAL A 172 45.93 16.25 -27.70
N THR A 173 46.12 17.19 -28.63
CA THR A 173 47.17 17.07 -29.60
C THR A 173 48.48 17.61 -29.02
N LYS A 174 49.42 16.73 -28.69
CA LYS A 174 50.78 17.10 -28.23
C LYS A 174 51.73 17.07 -29.40
N THR A 175 52.49 18.15 -29.55
CA THR A 175 53.57 18.21 -30.54
C THR A 175 54.82 17.64 -29.88
N ASP A 176 55.36 16.59 -30.48
CA ASP A 176 56.58 15.94 -30.04
C ASP A 176 57.66 16.09 -31.09
N THR A 177 58.94 16.17 -30.69
CA THR A 177 60.06 16.26 -31.61
C THR A 177 60.60 14.86 -31.89
N ALA A 178 60.41 14.38 -33.08
CA ALA A 178 61.02 13.16 -33.56
C ALA A 178 62.23 13.48 -34.42
N TYR A 179 63.14 12.54 -34.51
CA TYR A 179 64.39 12.71 -35.25
C TYR A 179 64.42 11.70 -36.37
N ARG A 180 64.70 12.16 -37.61
CA ARG A 180 65.01 11.30 -38.71
C ARG A 180 66.51 11.38 -39.05
N LEU A 181 67.10 10.23 -39.38
CA LEU A 181 68.46 10.16 -39.87
C LEU A 181 68.47 10.49 -41.41
N VAL A 182 69.16 11.54 -41.75
CA VAL A 182 69.36 11.91 -43.17
C VAL A 182 70.82 11.69 -43.48
N LYS A 183 71.10 10.94 -44.52
CA LYS A 183 72.43 10.74 -45.03
C LYS A 183 72.88 11.96 -45.84
N VAL A 184 73.91 12.63 -45.40
CA VAL A 184 74.52 13.73 -46.13
C VAL A 184 75.99 13.31 -46.37
N ASP A 185 76.28 13.06 -47.58
CA ASP A 185 77.57 12.54 -48.08
C ASP A 185 77.93 11.17 -47.42
N THR A 186 78.89 11.08 -46.56
CA THR A 186 79.33 9.86 -45.85
C THR A 186 78.82 9.81 -44.42
N ALA A 187 78.15 10.85 -43.86
CA ALA A 187 77.66 10.95 -42.48
C ALA A 187 76.11 10.90 -42.37
N PHE A 188 75.63 10.39 -41.26
CA PHE A 188 74.21 10.46 -40.93
C PHE A 188 73.99 11.59 -39.91
N ILE A 189 73.07 12.53 -40.25
CA ILE A 189 72.71 13.66 -39.43
C ILE A 189 71.31 13.43 -38.92
N ARG A 190 71.09 13.69 -37.60
CA ARG A 190 69.73 13.69 -36.97
C ARG A 190 69.06 15.02 -37.22
N VAL A 191 68.02 14.98 -38.06
CA VAL A 191 67.18 16.17 -38.35
C VAL A 191 65.91 16.11 -37.50
N PRO A 192 65.66 17.10 -36.60
CA PRO A 192 64.46 17.16 -35.85
C PRO A 192 63.26 17.50 -36.77
N TYR A 193 62.11 16.86 -36.54
CA TYR A 193 60.83 17.24 -37.12
C TYR A 193 59.72 17.12 -36.08
N LEU A 194 58.72 17.95 -36.20
CA LEU A 194 57.60 17.97 -35.30
C LEU A 194 56.56 16.91 -35.71
N VAL A 195 56.17 16.08 -34.74
CA VAL A 195 55.12 15.08 -34.93
C VAL A 195 53.98 15.41 -33.96
N GLN A 196 52.81 15.56 -34.49
CA GLN A 196 51.60 15.70 -33.71
C GLN A 196 51.08 14.33 -33.33
N LYS A 197 51.01 14.06 -32.01
CA LYS A 197 50.43 12.84 -31.48
C LYS A 197 49.17 13.18 -30.71
N LYS A 198 48.09 12.49 -31.01
CA LYS A 198 46.88 12.55 -30.19
C LYS A 198 47.11 11.70 -28.92
N LYS A 199 46.96 12.31 -27.75
CA LYS A 199 47.07 11.65 -26.46
C LYS A 199 45.81 11.92 -25.66
N GLY A 200 45.24 10.87 -25.02
CA GLY A 200 44.16 11.05 -24.05
C GLY A 200 44.59 11.97 -22.90
N MET A 201 43.71 12.83 -22.45
CA MET A 201 43.94 13.67 -21.29
C MET A 201 44.11 12.80 -20.06
N SER A 202 44.90 13.27 -19.11
CA SER A 202 44.89 12.73 -17.77
C SER A 202 43.68 13.30 -16.99
N LEU A 203 43.22 12.59 -15.97
CA LEU A 203 42.08 13.02 -15.17
C LEU A 203 42.23 14.45 -14.59
N VAL A 204 43.49 14.87 -14.29
CA VAL A 204 43.79 16.25 -13.82
C VAL A 204 43.62 17.26 -14.97
N GLU A 205 44.03 16.92 -16.19
CA GLU A 205 43.86 17.77 -17.35
C GLU A 205 42.36 17.92 -17.70
N GLU A 206 41.60 16.85 -17.61
CA GLU A 206 40.13 16.87 -17.78
C GLU A 206 39.42 17.72 -16.72
N ALA A 207 39.80 17.55 -15.44
CA ALA A 207 39.26 18.34 -14.35
C ALA A 207 39.56 19.84 -14.53
N ARG A 208 40.79 20.19 -14.96
CA ARG A 208 41.18 21.60 -15.19
C ARG A 208 40.40 22.21 -16.34
N GLU A 209 40.18 21.46 -17.39
CA GLU A 209 39.36 21.96 -18.50
C GLU A 209 37.92 22.13 -18.12
N ALA A 210 37.34 21.19 -17.36
CA ALA A 210 35.97 21.30 -16.86
C ALA A 210 35.82 22.54 -15.93
N ALA A 211 36.81 22.81 -15.07
CA ALA A 211 36.82 24.00 -14.23
C ALA A 211 36.92 25.30 -15.08
N GLY A 212 37.73 25.27 -16.14
CA GLY A 212 37.82 26.38 -17.11
C GLY A 212 36.46 26.71 -17.74
N ARG A 213 35.76 25.65 -18.22
CA ARG A 213 34.40 25.82 -18.77
C ARG A 213 33.40 26.38 -17.77
N LEU A 214 33.48 25.93 -16.51
CA LEU A 214 32.63 26.45 -15.44
C LEU A 214 32.86 27.96 -15.24
N LEU A 215 34.14 28.41 -15.25
CA LEU A 215 34.48 29.80 -15.10
C LEU A 215 34.01 30.63 -16.32
N GLU A 216 34.21 30.14 -17.54
CA GLU A 216 33.69 30.76 -18.75
C GLU A 216 32.16 30.95 -18.73
N LEU A 217 31.40 29.94 -18.25
CA LEU A 217 29.95 30.04 -18.10
C LEU A 217 29.57 31.12 -17.08
N ARG A 218 30.26 31.21 -15.95
CA ARG A 218 30.03 32.22 -14.91
C ARG A 218 30.34 33.61 -15.41
N GLU A 219 31.46 33.79 -16.10
CA GLU A 219 31.86 35.05 -16.70
C GLU A 219 30.85 35.47 -17.79
N GLY A 220 30.48 34.58 -18.68
CA GLY A 220 29.44 34.83 -19.71
C GLY A 220 28.11 35.25 -19.10
N ARG A 221 27.67 34.56 -18.06
CA ARG A 221 26.46 34.95 -17.32
C ARG A 221 26.60 36.31 -16.70
N HIS A 222 27.73 36.62 -16.08
CA HIS A 222 27.99 37.91 -15.49
C HIS A 222 27.93 39.04 -16.52
N MET A 223 28.61 38.88 -17.68
CA MET A 223 28.60 39.85 -18.76
C MET A 223 27.20 40.08 -19.35
N ILE A 224 26.37 39.05 -19.43
CA ILE A 224 24.97 39.19 -19.86
C ILE A 224 24.18 40.00 -18.84
N LEU A 225 24.32 39.72 -17.54
CA LEU A 225 23.57 40.37 -16.47
C LEU A 225 24.00 41.81 -16.23
N THR A 226 25.27 42.16 -16.45
CA THR A 226 25.82 43.51 -16.31
C THR A 226 25.63 44.39 -17.57
N GLY A 227 25.21 43.77 -18.69
CA GLY A 227 25.04 44.49 -19.95
C GLY A 227 26.36 44.77 -20.68
N GLU A 228 27.45 44.09 -20.34
CA GLU A 228 28.74 44.23 -20.99
C GLU A 228 28.80 43.56 -22.35
N THR A 229 27.79 42.72 -22.66
CA THR A 229 27.66 42.06 -23.97
C THR A 229 26.71 42.84 -24.85
N ASN A 230 27.05 42.93 -26.15
CA ASN A 230 26.17 43.54 -27.17
C ASN A 230 24.99 42.65 -27.57
N VAL A 231 24.93 41.44 -27.06
CA VAL A 231 23.87 40.46 -27.34
C VAL A 231 23.11 40.17 -26.06
N PHE A 232 21.89 40.68 -25.98
CA PHE A 232 20.96 40.38 -24.91
C PHE A 232 20.03 39.27 -25.33
N PRO A 233 19.93 38.17 -24.58
CA PRO A 233 18.90 37.13 -24.85
C PRO A 233 17.50 37.81 -24.79
N GLN A 234 16.68 37.57 -25.80
CA GLN A 234 15.33 38.16 -25.87
C GLN A 234 14.38 37.49 -24.88
N ASP A 235 14.73 36.34 -24.34
CA ASP A 235 13.96 35.56 -23.37
C ASP A 235 14.86 34.99 -22.26
N GLY A 236 14.25 34.50 -21.19
CA GLY A 236 14.98 33.89 -20.07
C GLY A 236 15.60 32.52 -20.38
N ALA A 237 15.28 31.91 -21.54
CA ALA A 237 15.69 30.54 -21.85
C ALA A 237 17.21 30.37 -21.96
N ALA A 238 17.90 31.38 -22.49
CA ALA A 238 19.37 31.35 -22.57
C ALA A 238 20.03 31.40 -21.18
N LEU A 239 19.49 32.18 -20.25
CA LEU A 239 19.97 32.24 -18.86
C LEU A 239 19.66 30.95 -18.11
N GLU A 240 18.50 30.36 -18.34
CA GLU A 240 18.15 29.06 -17.78
C GLU A 240 19.10 27.97 -18.26
N GLU A 241 19.43 27.97 -19.55
CA GLU A 241 20.37 26.99 -20.12
C GLU A 241 21.80 27.19 -19.57
N ILE A 242 22.27 28.44 -19.43
CA ILE A 242 23.56 28.72 -18.79
C ILE A 242 23.55 28.21 -17.35
N ASN A 243 22.49 28.47 -16.59
CA ASN A 243 22.35 27.99 -15.21
C ASN A 243 22.28 26.46 -15.13
N ARG A 244 21.67 25.81 -16.12
CA ARG A 244 21.63 24.33 -16.23
C ARG A 244 23.04 23.77 -16.46
N LEU A 245 23.74 24.31 -17.45
CA LEU A 245 25.11 23.91 -17.78
C LEU A 245 26.06 24.16 -16.60
N GLU A 246 25.98 25.31 -15.94
CA GLU A 246 26.78 25.63 -14.75
C GLU A 246 26.58 24.58 -13.66
N ARG A 247 25.32 24.19 -13.38
CA ARG A 247 25.01 23.13 -12.39
C ARG A 247 25.60 21.78 -12.78
N GLU A 248 25.52 21.42 -14.07
CA GLU A 248 26.07 20.17 -14.59
C GLU A 248 27.58 20.10 -14.50
N TYR A 249 28.29 21.17 -14.90
CA TYR A 249 29.74 21.25 -14.73
C TYR A 249 30.16 21.28 -13.27
N MET A 250 29.39 21.98 -12.42
CA MET A 250 29.64 22.00 -10.98
C MET A 250 29.48 20.60 -10.37
N ALA A 251 28.49 19.82 -10.84
CA ALA A 251 28.24 18.46 -10.36
C ALA A 251 29.42 17.51 -10.64
N LEU A 252 30.23 17.77 -11.67
CA LEU A 252 31.44 16.99 -11.93
C LEU A 252 32.45 17.06 -10.76
N PHE A 253 32.39 18.14 -9.97
CA PHE A 253 33.24 18.35 -8.80
C PHE A 253 32.50 18.07 -7.49
N ALA A 254 31.29 18.63 -7.34
CA ALA A 254 30.51 18.51 -6.10
C ALA A 254 29.87 17.15 -5.90
N GLY A 255 29.59 16.43 -7.01
CA GLY A 255 28.76 15.24 -7.03
C GLY A 255 27.29 15.57 -7.21
N LYS A 256 26.46 14.52 -7.19
CA LYS A 256 25.01 14.63 -7.34
C LYS A 256 24.32 13.85 -6.23
N SER A 257 23.18 14.37 -5.77
CA SER A 257 22.28 13.66 -4.87
C SER A 257 20.91 13.51 -5.50
N PHE A 258 20.30 12.35 -5.29
CA PHE A 258 18.97 12.02 -5.81
C PHE A 258 18.12 11.46 -4.71
N THR A 259 16.84 11.74 -4.77
CA THR A 259 15.84 11.09 -3.92
C THR A 259 14.86 10.36 -4.81
N GLU A 260 14.76 9.06 -4.61
CA GLU A 260 13.79 8.18 -5.29
C GLU A 260 12.72 7.80 -4.30
N THR A 261 11.46 8.10 -4.60
CA THR A 261 10.33 7.69 -3.78
C THR A 261 9.82 6.34 -4.25
N ARG A 262 9.70 5.40 -3.32
CA ARG A 262 9.14 4.07 -3.56
C ARG A 262 7.93 3.83 -2.68
N HIS A 263 6.92 3.21 -3.28
CA HIS A 263 5.68 2.85 -2.64
C HIS A 263 5.60 1.33 -2.48
N PHE A 264 5.21 0.90 -1.28
CA PHE A 264 4.96 -0.50 -0.98
C PHE A 264 3.56 -0.63 -0.42
N ARG A 265 2.87 -1.71 -0.78
CA ARG A 265 1.54 -2.02 -0.28
C ARG A 265 1.52 -3.38 0.38
N ILE A 266 0.95 -3.43 1.59
CA ILE A 266 0.79 -4.64 2.38
C ILE A 266 -0.67 -4.76 2.80
N TRP A 267 -1.20 -5.98 2.70
CA TRP A 267 -2.55 -6.31 3.17
C TRP A 267 -2.45 -7.07 4.48
N ILE A 268 -3.21 -6.65 5.48
CA ILE A 268 -3.21 -7.24 6.82
C ILE A 268 -4.65 -7.52 7.23
N THR A 269 -4.95 -8.77 7.49
CA THR A 269 -6.25 -9.17 8.03
C THR A 269 -6.14 -9.26 9.56
N PRO A 270 -6.78 -8.36 10.33
CA PRO A 270 -6.75 -8.42 11.79
C PRO A 270 -7.37 -9.71 12.30
N ASP A 271 -6.71 -10.37 13.22
CA ASP A 271 -7.24 -11.52 13.95
C ASP A 271 -7.37 -11.25 15.45
N GLN A 272 -8.03 -12.15 16.17
CA GLN A 272 -8.23 -12.03 17.61
C GLN A 272 -6.91 -12.04 18.41
N GLN A 273 -5.84 -12.59 17.84
CA GLN A 273 -4.55 -12.69 18.53
C GLN A 273 -3.77 -11.38 18.49
N MET A 274 -4.06 -10.52 17.52
CA MET A 274 -3.45 -9.19 17.38
C MET A 274 -4.04 -8.16 18.35
N ALA A 275 -5.22 -8.43 18.91
CA ALA A 275 -5.89 -7.51 19.81
C ALA A 275 -5.06 -7.23 21.08
N GLY A 276 -4.71 -5.97 21.31
CA GLY A 276 -3.92 -5.51 22.46
C GLY A 276 -2.45 -5.94 22.44
N LYS A 277 -1.96 -6.46 21.34
CA LYS A 277 -0.55 -6.89 21.20
C LYS A 277 0.16 -6.09 20.10
N LYS A 278 1.45 -5.92 20.29
CA LYS A 278 2.33 -5.38 19.27
C LYS A 278 2.76 -6.50 18.32
N THR A 279 2.37 -6.37 17.06
CA THR A 279 2.66 -7.36 16.02
C THR A 279 3.55 -6.72 14.97
N THR A 280 4.63 -7.39 14.57
CA THR A 280 5.48 -6.94 13.46
C THR A 280 4.72 -7.08 12.16
N ILE A 281 4.63 -5.99 11.38
CA ILE A 281 3.92 -5.97 10.11
C ILE A 281 4.85 -5.93 8.91
N PHE A 282 5.99 -5.30 9.04
CA PHE A 282 7.11 -5.29 8.09
C PHE A 282 8.37 -4.86 8.82
N THR A 283 9.53 -4.91 8.15
CA THR A 283 10.77 -4.40 8.72
C THR A 283 11.36 -3.29 7.85
N PHE A 284 12.09 -2.38 8.47
CA PHE A 284 12.74 -1.26 7.81
C PHE A 284 14.22 -1.18 8.19
N SER A 285 15.06 -0.82 7.21
CA SER A 285 16.49 -0.56 7.45
C SER A 285 16.92 0.65 6.62
N GLU A 286 17.73 1.53 7.21
CA GLU A 286 18.34 2.65 6.48
C GLU A 286 19.24 2.20 5.31
N THR A 287 19.72 0.97 5.33
CA THR A 287 20.62 0.44 4.30
C THR A 287 19.89 -0.35 3.20
N SER A 288 18.84 -1.07 3.53
CA SER A 288 18.13 -1.96 2.60
C SER A 288 16.69 -1.55 2.28
N GLY A 289 16.16 -0.52 2.97
CA GLY A 289 14.81 -0.02 2.77
C GLY A 289 13.74 -0.88 3.45
N VAL A 290 12.57 -0.92 2.85
CA VAL A 290 11.39 -1.66 3.32
C VAL A 290 11.48 -3.11 2.90
N ASN A 291 11.33 -4.02 3.87
CA ASN A 291 11.10 -5.43 3.63
C ASN A 291 9.68 -5.79 4.07
N THR A 292 8.85 -6.23 3.15
CA THR A 292 7.43 -6.55 3.40
C THR A 292 7.23 -7.83 4.23
N SER A 293 8.30 -8.61 4.46
CA SER A 293 8.24 -9.78 5.34
C SER A 293 8.44 -9.35 6.80
N PRO A 294 7.57 -9.79 7.74
CA PRO A 294 7.73 -9.49 9.17
C PRO A 294 9.03 -10.04 9.79
N ASP A 295 9.56 -11.11 9.21
CA ASP A 295 10.80 -11.78 9.67
C ASP A 295 12.05 -11.31 8.89
N GLY A 296 11.92 -10.28 8.07
CA GLY A 296 13.00 -9.74 7.23
C GLY A 296 14.07 -9.02 8.04
N PRO A 297 15.23 -8.74 7.43
CA PRO A 297 16.28 -7.96 8.06
C PRO A 297 15.82 -6.50 8.26
N GLY A 298 16.16 -5.92 9.39
CA GLY A 298 15.86 -4.53 9.73
C GLY A 298 15.17 -4.38 11.08
N GLU A 299 14.82 -3.15 11.41
CA GLU A 299 14.05 -2.85 12.60
C GLU A 299 12.57 -3.18 12.39
N PRO A 300 11.90 -3.84 13.35
CA PRO A 300 10.51 -4.20 13.21
C PRO A 300 9.60 -2.97 13.30
N VAL A 301 8.73 -2.81 12.32
CA VAL A 301 7.60 -1.88 12.39
C VAL A 301 6.44 -2.60 13.03
N LEU A 302 5.98 -2.06 14.15
CA LEU A 302 5.00 -2.68 15.02
C LEU A 302 3.63 -2.05 14.83
N MET A 303 2.60 -2.89 14.70
CA MET A 303 1.20 -2.51 14.76
C MET A 303 0.61 -2.96 16.08
N GLU A 304 -0.09 -2.07 16.78
CA GLU A 304 -0.87 -2.34 17.97
C GLU A 304 -2.32 -1.97 17.70
N ILE A 305 -3.25 -2.90 17.94
CA ILE A 305 -4.67 -2.70 17.73
C ILE A 305 -5.39 -2.77 19.08
N GLY A 306 -5.94 -1.64 19.51
CA GLY A 306 -6.71 -1.51 20.75
C GLY A 306 -8.22 -1.52 20.49
N PRO A 307 -8.92 -2.67 20.59
CA PRO A 307 -10.38 -2.72 20.45
C PRO A 307 -11.06 -1.94 21.56
N SER A 308 -12.14 -1.21 21.26
CA SER A 308 -12.89 -0.45 22.28
C SER A 308 -13.74 -1.35 23.16
N GLY A 309 -14.10 -2.53 22.70
CA GLY A 309 -14.98 -3.49 23.39
C GLY A 309 -16.44 -3.05 23.50
N LYS A 310 -16.82 -1.90 22.91
CA LYS A 310 -18.16 -1.32 23.03
C LYS A 310 -19.26 -2.20 22.45
N THR A 311 -18.93 -3.01 21.44
CA THR A 311 -19.91 -3.87 20.77
C THR A 311 -20.01 -5.26 21.39
N ARG A 312 -19.12 -5.64 22.32
CA ARG A 312 -19.17 -6.94 23.00
C ARG A 312 -20.46 -7.17 23.79
N ASP A 313 -21.04 -6.10 24.32
CA ASP A 313 -22.24 -6.17 25.17
C ASP A 313 -23.56 -6.06 24.41
N LEU A 314 -23.52 -5.86 23.07
CA LEU A 314 -24.72 -5.79 22.23
C LEU A 314 -25.56 -7.06 22.30
N ASN A 315 -24.96 -8.22 22.53
CA ASN A 315 -25.70 -9.48 22.76
C ASN A 315 -26.59 -9.46 23.99
N MET A 316 -26.27 -8.67 25.02
CA MET A 316 -27.12 -8.52 26.22
C MET A 316 -28.28 -7.57 25.96
N VAL A 317 -28.07 -6.51 25.18
CA VAL A 317 -29.08 -5.47 24.91
C VAL A 317 -30.16 -5.96 23.92
N MET A 318 -29.77 -6.82 22.96
CA MET A 318 -30.66 -7.29 21.89
C MET A 318 -31.35 -8.63 22.17
N ARG A 319 -31.36 -9.13 23.41
CA ARG A 319 -32.17 -10.29 23.81
C ARG A 319 -33.43 -9.84 24.57
N PRO A 320 -34.54 -9.50 23.90
CA PRO A 320 -35.80 -9.35 24.59
C PRO A 320 -36.17 -10.70 25.22
N ALA A 321 -36.54 -10.68 26.48
CA ALA A 321 -36.87 -11.88 27.24
C ALA A 321 -38.01 -12.75 26.62
N SER A 322 -38.81 -12.15 25.75
CA SER A 322 -39.87 -12.81 24.96
C SER A 322 -39.34 -13.72 23.82
N MET A 323 -38.07 -13.55 23.37
CA MET A 323 -37.52 -14.35 22.30
C MET A 323 -36.91 -15.69 22.73
N GLN A 324 -36.76 -15.94 24.04
CA GLN A 324 -36.03 -17.12 24.52
C GLN A 324 -36.83 -18.43 24.45
N LYS A 325 -38.16 -18.39 24.35
CA LYS A 325 -38.98 -19.61 24.52
C LYS A 325 -39.42 -20.32 23.23
N HIS A 326 -39.40 -19.69 22.06
CA HIS A 326 -39.98 -20.28 20.83
C HIS A 326 -39.18 -19.98 19.53
N ALA A 327 -37.98 -19.43 19.59
CA ALA A 327 -37.22 -19.18 18.39
C ALA A 327 -36.50 -20.46 17.93
N ASN A 328 -36.82 -20.94 16.73
CA ASN A 328 -36.06 -21.96 16.08
C ASN A 328 -34.70 -21.33 15.67
N PRO A 329 -33.56 -21.92 16.05
CA PRO A 329 -32.24 -21.41 15.61
C PRO A 329 -32.10 -21.28 14.09
N ALA A 330 -32.85 -22.04 13.32
CA ALA A 330 -32.85 -22.02 11.87
C ALA A 330 -33.52 -20.77 11.25
N ASP A 331 -34.28 -19.99 12.04
CA ASP A 331 -35.03 -18.82 11.56
C ASP A 331 -34.28 -17.50 11.78
N ARG A 332 -32.98 -17.53 12.04
CA ARG A 332 -32.19 -16.35 12.39
C ARG A 332 -31.25 -15.94 11.30
N VAL A 333 -31.29 -14.67 10.96
CA VAL A 333 -30.30 -14.03 10.09
C VAL A 333 -29.13 -13.57 10.93
N TYR A 334 -27.95 -14.00 10.54
CA TYR A 334 -26.70 -13.62 11.20
C TYR A 334 -26.12 -12.38 10.52
N TYR A 335 -25.63 -11.45 11.31
CA TYR A 335 -24.86 -10.30 10.84
C TYR A 335 -23.81 -9.93 11.86
N ARG A 336 -22.77 -9.23 11.41
CA ARG A 336 -21.65 -8.84 12.26
C ARG A 336 -21.64 -7.33 12.46
N VAL A 337 -21.66 -6.91 13.73
CA VAL A 337 -21.50 -5.51 14.11
C VAL A 337 -20.04 -5.26 14.42
N PRO A 338 -19.35 -4.34 13.69
CA PRO A 338 -17.95 -4.10 13.92
C PRO A 338 -17.70 -3.41 15.26
N ASP A 339 -16.54 -3.63 15.88
CA ASP A 339 -16.06 -2.80 16.98
C ASP A 339 -15.17 -1.67 16.46
N VAL A 340 -15.10 -0.59 17.21
CA VAL A 340 -14.16 0.50 16.96
C VAL A 340 -12.83 0.13 17.58
N ALA A 341 -11.75 0.23 16.80
CA ALA A 341 -10.40 0.04 17.33
C ALA A 341 -9.51 1.23 16.99
N GLU A 342 -8.59 1.51 17.89
CA GLU A 342 -7.48 2.41 17.69
C GLU A 342 -6.27 1.60 17.23
N ILE A 343 -5.65 2.03 16.13
CA ILE A 343 -4.50 1.36 15.54
C ILE A 343 -3.31 2.31 15.61
N ASN A 344 -2.24 1.85 16.24
CA ASN A 344 -0.99 2.58 16.32
C ASN A 344 0.11 1.80 15.59
N ILE A 345 0.81 2.47 14.67
CA ILE A 345 1.94 1.91 13.95
C ILE A 345 3.19 2.67 14.36
N SER A 346 4.23 1.96 14.81
CA SER A 346 5.45 2.56 15.35
C SER A 346 6.71 1.85 14.86
N LEU A 347 7.80 2.62 14.74
CA LEU A 347 9.15 2.15 14.45
C LEU A 347 10.09 2.69 15.53
N ALA A 348 10.89 1.82 16.16
CA ALA A 348 11.84 2.22 17.22
C ALA A 348 11.23 3.07 18.35
N GLY A 349 9.92 2.93 18.59
CA GLY A 349 9.18 3.73 19.59
C GLY A 349 8.61 5.05 19.07
N GLU A 350 8.96 5.47 17.87
CA GLU A 350 8.34 6.62 17.21
C GLU A 350 7.01 6.21 16.55
N ASN A 351 5.99 7.06 16.72
CA ASN A 351 4.69 6.82 16.13
C ASN A 351 4.68 7.28 14.65
N LEU A 352 4.45 6.35 13.73
CA LEU A 352 4.38 6.62 12.29
C LEU A 352 2.94 6.93 11.85
N CYS A 353 1.96 6.26 12.43
CA CYS A 353 0.56 6.41 12.06
C CYS A 353 -0.36 6.04 13.22
N THR A 354 -1.36 6.87 13.48
CA THR A 354 -2.48 6.55 14.37
C THR A 354 -3.77 6.66 13.58
N ALA A 355 -4.58 5.61 13.62
CA ALA A 355 -5.85 5.56 12.92
C ALA A 355 -6.94 4.95 13.81
N ARG A 356 -8.18 5.38 13.59
CA ARG A 356 -9.37 4.78 14.23
C ARG A 356 -10.23 4.17 13.14
N ARG A 357 -10.52 2.86 13.26
CA ARG A 357 -11.23 2.10 12.23
C ARG A 357 -12.25 1.16 12.86
N LEU A 358 -13.25 0.78 12.06
CA LEU A 358 -14.18 -0.28 12.39
C LEU A 358 -13.57 -1.62 11.99
N ILE A 359 -13.59 -2.58 12.91
CA ILE A 359 -13.04 -3.92 12.67
C ILE A 359 -14.14 -4.94 12.96
N TYR A 360 -14.59 -5.62 11.93
CA TYR A 360 -15.65 -6.61 12.05
C TYR A 360 -15.23 -7.83 12.88
N GLN A 361 -13.98 -8.25 12.79
CA GLN A 361 -13.47 -9.43 13.52
C GLN A 361 -13.44 -9.22 15.04
N TYR A 362 -13.41 -7.97 15.52
CA TYR A 362 -13.43 -7.62 16.95
C TYR A 362 -14.83 -7.32 17.46
N GLY A 363 -15.79 -7.23 16.56
CA GLY A 363 -17.16 -6.97 16.89
C GLY A 363 -17.95 -8.21 17.32
N SER A 364 -19.26 -8.05 17.38
CA SER A 364 -20.19 -9.11 17.81
C SER A 364 -20.95 -9.70 16.64
N LEU A 365 -21.10 -11.02 16.66
CA LEU A 365 -22.02 -11.72 15.78
C LEU A 365 -23.42 -11.66 16.42
N VAL A 366 -24.36 -11.06 15.72
CA VAL A 366 -25.74 -10.89 16.17
C VAL A 366 -26.67 -11.73 15.29
N ALA A 367 -27.59 -12.42 15.91
CA ALA A 367 -28.62 -13.22 15.25
C ALA A 367 -29.99 -12.58 15.48
N LEU A 368 -30.65 -12.15 14.42
CA LEU A 368 -32.00 -11.60 14.46
C LEU A 368 -33.01 -12.58 13.87
N PRO A 369 -34.25 -12.60 14.40
CA PRO A 369 -35.33 -13.34 13.75
C PRO A 369 -35.54 -12.89 12.32
N ALA A 370 -35.88 -13.82 11.45
CA ALA A 370 -36.12 -13.56 10.04
C ALA A 370 -37.19 -12.48 9.74
N ASN A 371 -38.14 -12.33 10.65
CA ASN A 371 -39.21 -11.34 10.57
C ASN A 371 -38.88 -10.00 11.24
N PHE A 372 -37.65 -9.82 11.74
CA PHE A 372 -37.22 -8.54 12.32
C PHE A 372 -37.03 -7.50 11.23
N ILE A 373 -37.70 -6.34 11.39
CA ILE A 373 -37.57 -5.22 10.44
C ILE A 373 -36.55 -4.23 11.00
N ILE A 374 -35.44 -4.07 10.27
CA ILE A 374 -34.39 -3.10 10.62
C ILE A 374 -34.84 -1.70 10.19
N GLY A 375 -34.77 -0.74 11.08
CA GLY A 375 -35.03 0.67 10.74
C GLY A 375 -36.44 1.14 10.97
N LYS A 376 -37.20 0.49 11.82
CA LYS A 376 -38.46 1.03 12.39
C LYS A 376 -38.27 1.52 13.80
#